data_fa200da9d42acd78054cd4f082de28bd
#
_entry.id   fa200da9d42acd78054cd4f082de28bd
#
_cell.length_a   1.000
_cell.length_b   1.000
_cell.length_c   1.000
_cell.angle_alpha   90.00
_cell.angle_beta   90.00
_cell.angle_gamma   90.00
#
_symmetry.space_group_name_H-M   'P 1'
#
loop_
_entity.id
_entity.type
_entity.pdbx_description
1 polymer ?
#
loop_
_entity_poly.entity_id
_entity_poly.type
_entity_poly.pdbx_seq_one_letter_code
_entity_poly.pdbx_strand_id
1 'polypeptide(L)'
;MDFQTLPLIFTNMKTHKILFVCLGNICRSPMAEYVLRHRAREAGMGNAIITASAGTSGWHDGEDMHEGTRRALKQHGIDPSGFTSSKIKPSDAEHFDYIIVMDDNNLRETEKQLGFHPGKIFKLTDLIPDSGYNHVPDPWYTGDFDETYRLVDAGS
;
A
#
# COMPACT_ATOMS: atom_id res chain seq x y z
N MET A 1 15.39 2.48 -23.47
CA MET A 1 14.46 1.70 -24.29
C MET A 1 13.19 2.49 -24.50
N ASP A 2 12.82 2.68 -25.73
CA ASP A 2 11.65 3.51 -26.07
C ASP A 2 10.37 2.75 -25.71
N PHE A 3 9.45 3.42 -25.05
CA PHE A 3 8.14 2.87 -24.71
C PHE A 3 7.38 2.36 -25.94
N GLN A 4 7.58 3.00 -27.09
CA GLN A 4 6.88 2.62 -28.29
C GLN A 4 7.43 1.36 -28.96
N THR A 5 8.66 0.97 -28.64
CA THR A 5 9.23 -0.28 -29.13
C THR A 5 8.92 -1.48 -28.25
N LEU A 6 8.27 -1.23 -27.08
CA LEU A 6 7.92 -2.26 -26.12
C LEU A 6 6.45 -2.67 -26.08
N PRO A 7 5.51 -2.10 -26.89
CA PRO A 7 4.10 -2.34 -26.69
C PRO A 7 3.70 -3.82 -26.71
N LEU A 8 4.34 -4.63 -27.51
CA LEU A 8 4.06 -6.08 -27.55
C LEU A 8 4.51 -6.78 -26.29
N ILE A 9 5.65 -6.36 -25.72
CA ILE A 9 6.14 -6.92 -24.45
C ILE A 9 5.23 -6.49 -23.31
N PHE A 10 4.84 -5.20 -23.28
CA PHE A 10 3.98 -4.67 -22.21
C PHE A 10 2.55 -5.20 -22.29
N THR A 11 2.01 -5.42 -23.48
CA THR A 11 0.67 -6.00 -23.60
C THR A 11 0.62 -7.45 -23.14
N ASN A 12 1.77 -8.14 -23.17
CA ASN A 12 1.89 -9.50 -22.66
C ASN A 12 2.35 -9.55 -21.20
N MET A 13 2.71 -8.39 -20.59
CA MET A 13 3.09 -8.32 -19.20
C MET A 13 1.85 -8.46 -18.32
N LYS A 14 1.97 -9.37 -17.37
CA LYS A 14 0.92 -9.61 -16.40
C LYS A 14 0.72 -8.35 -15.54
N THR A 15 -0.54 -7.99 -15.31
CA THR A 15 -0.90 -6.97 -14.35
C THR A 15 -0.56 -7.46 -12.95
N HIS A 16 0.11 -6.62 -12.16
CA HIS A 16 0.41 -6.91 -10.76
C HIS A 16 -0.57 -6.17 -9.87
N LYS A 17 -1.24 -6.91 -9.00
CA LYS A 17 -2.20 -6.36 -8.03
C LYS A 17 -1.57 -6.39 -6.64
N ILE A 18 -1.48 -5.22 -6.03
CA ILE A 18 -0.81 -5.03 -4.74
C ILE A 18 -1.81 -4.48 -3.72
N LEU A 19 -1.94 -5.18 -2.59
CA LEU A 19 -2.77 -4.75 -1.47
C LEU A 19 -1.86 -4.30 -0.33
N PHE A 20 -2.06 -3.08 0.15
CA PHE A 20 -1.41 -2.59 1.36
C PHE A 20 -2.34 -2.75 2.55
N VAL A 21 -1.82 -3.21 3.68
CA VAL A 21 -2.62 -3.50 4.86
C VAL A 21 -2.05 -2.81 6.09
N CYS A 22 -2.91 -2.14 6.84
CA CYS A 22 -2.58 -1.64 8.19
C CYS A 22 -3.75 -1.98 9.13
N LEU A 23 -3.76 -1.42 10.33
CA LEU A 23 -4.80 -1.75 11.31
C LEU A 23 -6.17 -1.23 10.89
N GLY A 24 -6.30 0.09 10.71
CA GLY A 24 -7.59 0.75 10.50
C GLY A 24 -7.91 1.13 9.06
N ASN A 25 -6.96 0.99 8.15
CA ASN A 25 -7.09 1.41 6.75
C ASN A 25 -7.48 2.88 6.59
N ILE A 26 -6.92 3.76 7.42
CA ILE A 26 -7.12 5.20 7.30
C ILE A 26 -5.83 6.00 7.27
N CYS A 27 -4.70 5.46 7.72
CA CYS A 27 -3.42 6.19 7.77
C CYS A 27 -2.37 5.61 6.83
N ARG A 28 -1.71 4.51 7.23
CA ARG A 28 -0.54 3.97 6.53
C ARG A 28 -0.86 3.31 5.20
N SER A 29 -1.82 2.40 5.18
CA SER A 29 -2.13 1.66 3.96
C SER A 29 -2.77 2.52 2.87
N PRO A 30 -3.66 3.49 3.17
CA PRO A 30 -4.13 4.42 2.15
C PRO A 30 -3.01 5.26 1.56
N MET A 31 -2.07 5.70 2.40
CA MET A 31 -0.93 6.47 1.91
C MET A 31 -0.11 5.65 0.93
N ALA A 32 0.20 4.39 1.27
CA ALA A 32 0.95 3.50 0.41
C ALA A 32 0.24 3.23 -0.92
N GLU A 33 -1.05 2.99 -0.86
CA GLU A 33 -1.88 2.79 -2.05
C GLU A 33 -1.77 3.94 -3.03
N TYR A 34 -1.94 5.17 -2.53
CA TYR A 34 -1.96 6.36 -3.38
C TYR A 34 -0.57 6.76 -3.85
N VAL A 35 0.46 6.58 -3.03
CA VAL A 35 1.85 6.87 -3.43
C VAL A 35 2.29 5.93 -4.55
N LEU A 36 2.08 4.63 -4.40
CA LEU A 36 2.49 3.67 -5.43
C LEU A 36 1.70 3.87 -6.71
N ARG A 37 0.40 4.13 -6.62
CA ARG A 37 -0.43 4.43 -7.79
C ARG A 37 0.10 5.63 -8.55
N HIS A 38 0.44 6.69 -7.83
CA HIS A 38 0.99 7.90 -8.43
C HIS A 38 2.34 7.64 -9.11
N ARG A 39 3.23 6.93 -8.43
CA ARG A 39 4.53 6.58 -9.00
C ARG A 39 4.42 5.68 -10.23
N ALA A 40 3.51 4.73 -10.20
CA ALA A 40 3.27 3.86 -11.35
C ALA A 40 2.79 4.65 -12.55
N ARG A 41 1.90 5.61 -12.35
CA ARG A 41 1.41 6.48 -13.41
C ARG A 41 2.53 7.36 -13.98
N GLU A 42 3.37 7.91 -13.12
CA GLU A 42 4.52 8.72 -13.55
C GLU A 42 5.51 7.90 -14.38
N ALA A 43 5.65 6.61 -14.06
CA ALA A 43 6.53 5.70 -14.79
C ALA A 43 5.88 5.11 -16.05
N GLY A 44 4.64 5.49 -16.37
CA GLY A 44 3.91 4.94 -17.50
C GLY A 44 3.38 3.52 -17.27
N MET A 45 3.32 3.07 -16.03
CA MET A 45 2.91 1.71 -15.66
C MET A 45 1.55 1.66 -14.96
N GLY A 46 0.73 2.70 -15.11
CA GLY A 46 -0.57 2.78 -14.44
C GLY A 46 -1.52 1.64 -14.78
N ASN A 47 -1.38 1.02 -15.95
CA ASN A 47 -2.20 -0.12 -16.35
C ASN A 47 -1.60 -1.46 -15.93
N ALA A 48 -0.32 -1.49 -15.55
CA ALA A 48 0.39 -2.71 -15.17
C ALA A 48 0.45 -2.93 -13.66
N ILE A 49 0.27 -1.88 -12.87
CA ILE A 49 0.31 -1.93 -11.41
C ILE A 49 -1.01 -1.39 -10.87
N ILE A 50 -1.77 -2.27 -10.22
CA ILE A 50 -3.05 -1.92 -9.60
C ILE A 50 -2.87 -1.98 -8.10
N THR A 51 -3.20 -0.89 -7.41
CA THR A 51 -3.03 -0.76 -5.97
C THR A 51 -4.37 -0.69 -5.26
N ALA A 52 -4.42 -1.27 -4.09
CA ALA A 52 -5.56 -1.19 -3.18
C ALA A 52 -5.05 -1.20 -1.75
N SER A 53 -5.92 -0.97 -0.79
CA SER A 53 -5.57 -1.08 0.62
C SER A 53 -6.75 -1.59 1.43
N ALA A 54 -6.44 -2.15 2.61
CA ALA A 54 -7.44 -2.68 3.51
C ALA A 54 -6.93 -2.62 4.96
N GLY A 55 -7.81 -2.81 5.92
CA GLY A 55 -7.48 -2.88 7.32
C GLY A 55 -7.62 -4.28 7.87
N THR A 56 -6.86 -4.62 8.90
CA THR A 56 -7.07 -5.86 9.63
C THR A 56 -8.33 -5.77 10.50
N SER A 57 -8.74 -4.53 10.88
CA SER A 57 -10.00 -4.28 11.57
C SER A 57 -11.00 -3.61 10.62
N GLY A 58 -12.29 -3.73 10.96
CA GLY A 58 -13.36 -3.05 10.22
C GLY A 58 -13.83 -1.77 10.90
N TRP A 59 -13.08 -1.24 11.86
CA TRP A 59 -13.52 -0.11 12.69
C TRP A 59 -13.87 1.14 11.90
N HIS A 60 -13.20 1.36 10.77
CA HIS A 60 -13.37 2.55 9.94
C HIS A 60 -14.00 2.23 8.58
N ASP A 61 -14.60 1.07 8.42
CA ASP A 61 -15.20 0.67 7.14
C ASP A 61 -16.16 1.75 6.63
N GLY A 62 -15.99 2.13 5.38
CA GLY A 62 -16.81 3.16 4.74
C GLY A 62 -16.31 4.58 4.94
N GLU A 63 -15.29 4.80 5.77
CA GLU A 63 -14.76 6.14 6.02
C GLU A 63 -13.67 6.52 5.02
N ASP A 64 -13.44 7.83 4.88
CA ASP A 64 -12.32 8.35 4.12
C ASP A 64 -11.02 8.18 4.94
N MET A 65 -9.88 8.40 4.28
CA MET A 65 -8.58 8.35 4.96
C MET A 65 -8.46 9.49 6.00
N HIS A 66 -7.59 9.29 6.97
CA HIS A 66 -7.29 10.28 8.01
C HIS A 66 -6.81 11.59 7.39
N GLU A 67 -7.18 12.73 8.01
CA GLU A 67 -6.84 14.06 7.51
C GLU A 67 -5.32 14.25 7.38
N GLY A 68 -4.53 13.67 8.29
CA GLY A 68 -3.06 13.73 8.21
C GLY A 68 -2.52 13.05 6.96
N THR A 69 -3.10 11.91 6.57
CA THR A 69 -2.74 11.21 5.34
C THR A 69 -3.12 12.05 4.12
N ARG A 70 -4.34 12.60 4.11
CA ARG A 70 -4.79 13.48 3.03
C ARG A 70 -3.85 14.66 2.84
N ARG A 71 -3.48 15.29 3.94
CA ARG A 71 -2.58 16.47 3.92
C ARG A 71 -1.20 16.10 3.40
N ALA A 72 -0.63 14.99 3.86
CA ALA A 72 0.68 14.54 3.40
C ALA A 72 0.68 14.24 1.90
N LEU A 73 -0.35 13.59 1.40
CA LEU A 73 -0.49 13.31 -0.03
C LEU A 73 -0.59 14.59 -0.84
N LYS A 74 -1.41 15.55 -0.41
CA LYS A 74 -1.56 16.83 -1.09
C LYS A 74 -0.25 17.62 -1.13
N GLN A 75 0.53 17.59 -0.06
CA GLN A 75 1.83 18.26 0.00
C GLN A 75 2.81 17.74 -1.05
N HIS A 76 2.63 16.50 -1.48
CA HIS A 76 3.46 15.85 -2.49
C HIS A 76 2.80 15.78 -3.86
N GLY A 77 1.73 16.56 -4.08
CA GLY A 77 1.07 16.66 -5.38
C GLY A 77 0.21 15.45 -5.73
N ILE A 78 -0.19 14.65 -4.75
CA ILE A 78 -1.01 13.46 -4.96
C ILE A 78 -2.44 13.76 -4.53
N ASP A 79 -3.40 13.54 -5.44
CA ASP A 79 -4.83 13.72 -5.15
C ASP A 79 -5.33 12.59 -4.25
N PRO A 80 -5.79 12.89 -3.03
CA PRO A 80 -6.26 11.87 -2.09
C PRO A 80 -7.74 11.52 -2.23
N SER A 81 -8.43 12.00 -3.25
CA SER A 81 -9.88 11.80 -3.37
C SER A 81 -10.26 10.37 -3.76
N GLY A 82 -11.50 10.00 -3.50
CA GLY A 82 -12.09 8.74 -3.94
C GLY A 82 -11.80 7.53 -3.06
N PHE A 83 -11.20 7.72 -1.90
CA PHE A 83 -10.84 6.63 -1.01
C PHE A 83 -11.98 6.23 -0.08
N THR A 84 -12.13 4.92 0.14
CA THR A 84 -13.06 4.36 1.14
C THR A 84 -12.37 3.20 1.85
N SER A 85 -12.36 3.25 3.18
CA SER A 85 -11.75 2.20 4.02
C SER A 85 -12.55 0.90 3.96
N SER A 86 -11.84 -0.22 4.00
CA SER A 86 -12.46 -1.55 4.04
C SER A 86 -11.58 -2.53 4.80
N LYS A 87 -12.19 -3.59 5.31
CA LYS A 87 -11.47 -4.67 6.00
C LYS A 87 -10.99 -5.70 4.99
N ILE A 88 -9.84 -6.35 5.28
CA ILE A 88 -9.39 -7.50 4.48
C ILE A 88 -10.43 -8.62 4.52
N LYS A 89 -10.48 -9.41 3.47
CA LYS A 89 -11.38 -10.55 3.35
C LYS A 89 -10.61 -11.76 2.81
N PRO A 90 -11.08 -12.99 3.09
CA PRO A 90 -10.34 -14.21 2.71
C PRO A 90 -9.97 -14.28 1.23
N SER A 91 -10.83 -13.77 0.34
CA SER A 91 -10.57 -13.79 -1.10
C SER A 91 -9.39 -12.91 -1.52
N ASP A 92 -8.94 -12.00 -0.66
CA ASP A 92 -7.80 -11.13 -0.97
C ASP A 92 -6.52 -11.94 -1.17
N ALA A 93 -6.38 -13.09 -0.49
CA ALA A 93 -5.22 -13.96 -0.64
C ALA A 93 -5.01 -14.44 -2.08
N GLU A 94 -6.10 -14.66 -2.80
CA GLU A 94 -6.06 -15.12 -4.20
C GLU A 94 -6.10 -13.96 -5.19
N HIS A 95 -6.74 -12.86 -4.79
CA HIS A 95 -7.01 -11.73 -5.66
C HIS A 95 -5.77 -10.85 -5.88
N PHE A 96 -4.86 -10.78 -4.92
CA PHE A 96 -3.68 -9.94 -5.00
C PHE A 96 -2.39 -10.76 -5.16
N ASP A 97 -1.47 -10.23 -5.96
CA ASP A 97 -0.16 -10.85 -6.17
C ASP A 97 0.75 -10.62 -4.96
N TYR A 98 0.66 -9.43 -4.34
CA TYR A 98 1.43 -9.08 -3.16
C TYR A 98 0.53 -8.41 -2.14
N ILE A 99 0.75 -8.72 -0.87
CA ILE A 99 0.04 -8.13 0.26
C ILE A 99 1.10 -7.60 1.22
N ILE A 100 1.21 -6.28 1.29
CA ILE A 100 2.28 -5.59 2.00
C ILE A 100 1.72 -4.94 3.26
N VAL A 101 2.22 -5.36 4.41
CA VAL A 101 1.77 -4.89 5.71
C VAL A 101 2.78 -3.90 6.30
N MET A 102 2.38 -3.17 7.35
CA MET A 102 3.17 -2.06 7.87
C MET A 102 3.97 -2.42 9.13
N ASP A 103 3.53 -3.40 9.91
CA ASP A 103 4.20 -3.82 11.13
C ASP A 103 3.95 -5.30 11.43
N ASP A 104 4.58 -5.82 12.48
CA ASP A 104 4.45 -7.22 12.86
C ASP A 104 3.04 -7.59 13.30
N ASN A 105 2.31 -6.67 13.92
CA ASN A 105 0.94 -6.92 14.32
C ASN A 105 0.03 -7.07 13.10
N ASN A 106 0.20 -6.19 12.11
CA ASN A 106 -0.52 -6.31 10.82
C ASN A 106 -0.19 -7.65 10.16
N LEU A 107 1.07 -8.07 10.20
CA LEU A 107 1.49 -9.34 9.61
C LEU A 107 0.78 -10.51 10.26
N ARG A 108 0.80 -10.57 11.59
CA ARG A 108 0.14 -11.66 12.34
C ARG A 108 -1.36 -11.71 12.06
N GLU A 109 -2.03 -10.56 12.12
CA GLU A 109 -3.47 -10.49 11.91
C GLU A 109 -3.85 -10.84 10.46
N THR A 110 -3.05 -10.42 9.50
CA THR A 110 -3.26 -10.76 8.10
C THR A 110 -3.08 -12.27 7.88
N GLU A 111 -2.04 -12.86 8.45
CA GLU A 111 -1.79 -14.29 8.34
C GLU A 111 -2.90 -15.13 9.00
N LYS A 112 -3.46 -14.65 10.11
CA LYS A 112 -4.61 -15.32 10.74
C LYS A 112 -5.81 -15.40 9.80
N GLN A 113 -6.04 -14.36 9.02
CA GLN A 113 -7.22 -14.26 8.16
C GLN A 113 -7.00 -14.84 6.76
N LEU A 114 -5.79 -14.75 6.23
CA LEU A 114 -5.47 -15.15 4.86
C LEU A 114 -4.58 -16.38 4.74
N GLY A 115 -3.93 -16.81 5.83
CA GLY A 115 -2.97 -17.90 5.83
C GLY A 115 -1.53 -17.43 5.68
N PHE A 116 -0.60 -18.38 5.81
CA PHE A 116 0.83 -18.10 5.73
C PHE A 116 1.31 -18.18 4.28
N HIS A 117 1.73 -17.04 3.74
CA HIS A 117 2.21 -16.92 2.37
C HIS A 117 3.48 -16.06 2.33
N PRO A 118 4.66 -16.60 2.71
CA PRO A 118 5.87 -15.78 2.95
C PRO A 118 6.40 -15.04 1.73
N GLY A 119 6.14 -15.53 0.52
CA GLY A 119 6.55 -14.84 -0.71
C GLY A 119 5.52 -13.82 -1.20
N LYS A 120 4.34 -13.79 -0.59
CA LYS A 120 3.24 -12.91 -0.99
C LYS A 120 2.92 -11.86 0.07
N ILE A 121 2.94 -12.25 1.35
CA ILE A 121 2.61 -11.37 2.48
C ILE A 121 3.90 -11.05 3.22
N PHE A 122 4.28 -9.77 3.24
CA PHE A 122 5.50 -9.33 3.92
C PHE A 122 5.37 -7.86 4.32
N LYS A 123 6.30 -7.40 5.17
CA LYS A 123 6.30 -6.00 5.63
C LYS A 123 6.92 -5.08 4.59
N LEU A 124 6.41 -3.85 4.51
CA LEU A 124 6.97 -2.82 3.62
C LEU A 124 8.44 -2.58 3.93
N THR A 125 8.83 -2.56 5.20
CA THR A 125 10.22 -2.35 5.61
C THR A 125 11.16 -3.46 5.19
N ASP A 126 10.66 -4.64 4.84
CA ASP A 126 11.46 -5.70 4.24
C ASP A 126 12.03 -5.30 2.88
N LEU A 127 11.39 -4.33 2.20
CA LEU A 127 11.84 -3.80 0.92
C LEU A 127 12.89 -2.69 1.08
N ILE A 128 13.06 -2.16 2.29
CA ILE A 128 13.99 -1.08 2.60
C ILE A 128 14.82 -1.42 3.84
N PRO A 129 15.65 -2.49 3.76
CA PRO A 129 16.38 -3.00 4.95
C PRO A 129 17.35 -1.98 5.55
N ASP A 130 17.80 -1.00 4.77
CA ASP A 130 18.74 0.03 5.23
C ASP A 130 18.06 1.26 5.83
N SER A 131 16.73 1.24 5.97
CA SER A 131 15.99 2.41 6.47
C SER A 131 16.21 2.70 7.96
N GLY A 132 16.68 1.73 8.72
CA GLY A 132 16.76 1.81 10.17
C GLY A 132 15.45 1.45 10.88
N TYR A 133 14.43 1.07 10.14
CA TYR A 133 13.13 0.67 10.68
C TYR A 133 12.83 -0.78 10.34
N ASN A 134 12.21 -1.50 11.28
CA ASN A 134 11.66 -2.83 11.05
C ASN A 134 10.13 -2.80 10.94
N HIS A 135 9.53 -1.62 10.99
CA HIS A 135 8.10 -1.39 10.81
C HIS A 135 7.88 0.07 10.42
N VAL A 136 6.70 0.35 9.86
CA VAL A 136 6.28 1.75 9.61
C VAL A 136 5.51 2.21 10.86
N PRO A 137 6.04 3.20 11.61
CA PRO A 137 5.34 3.69 12.80
C PRO A 137 3.94 4.17 12.47
N ASP A 138 2.99 3.93 13.38
CA ASP A 138 1.60 4.30 13.15
C ASP A 138 1.38 5.78 13.49
N PRO A 139 1.10 6.62 12.49
CA PRO A 139 0.95 8.07 12.71
C PRO A 139 -0.31 8.43 13.52
N TRP A 140 -1.25 7.49 13.69
CA TRP A 140 -2.36 7.67 14.61
C TRP A 140 -1.84 7.95 16.03
N TYR A 141 -0.75 7.28 16.43
CA TYR A 141 -0.14 7.45 17.74
C TYR A 141 0.99 8.48 17.77
N THR A 142 1.81 8.52 16.72
CA THR A 142 2.98 9.42 16.68
C THR A 142 2.62 10.82 16.20
N GLY A 143 1.58 10.96 15.39
CA GLY A 143 1.26 12.21 14.73
C GLY A 143 2.20 12.55 13.57
N ASP A 144 3.16 11.69 13.26
CA ASP A 144 4.20 11.98 12.26
C ASP A 144 3.85 11.37 10.90
N PHE A 145 3.00 12.07 10.16
CA PHE A 145 2.57 11.64 8.82
C PHE A 145 3.68 11.87 7.78
N ASP A 146 4.60 12.79 8.02
CA ASP A 146 5.73 13.04 7.12
C ASP A 146 6.70 11.86 7.13
N GLU A 147 6.98 11.28 8.30
CA GLU A 147 7.82 10.10 8.41
C GLU A 147 7.15 8.89 7.76
N THR A 148 5.85 8.74 7.92
CA THR A 148 5.08 7.69 7.25
C THR A 148 5.22 7.83 5.74
N TYR A 149 5.06 9.04 5.22
CA TYR A 149 5.22 9.30 3.79
C TYR A 149 6.63 8.94 3.32
N ARG A 150 7.66 9.35 4.07
CA ARG A 150 9.05 9.08 3.70
C ARG A 150 9.32 7.57 3.57
N LEU A 151 8.85 6.77 4.53
CA LEU A 151 9.04 5.33 4.52
C LEU A 151 8.24 4.64 3.42
N VAL A 152 6.99 5.06 3.26
CA VAL A 152 6.11 4.52 2.21
C VAL A 152 6.68 4.82 0.82
N ASP A 153 7.15 6.04 0.61
CA ASP A 153 7.74 6.44 -0.66
C ASP A 153 9.02 5.67 -0.96
N ALA A 154 9.85 5.43 0.06
CA ALA A 154 11.08 4.65 -0.08
C ALA A 154 10.79 3.19 -0.43
N GLY A 155 9.70 2.62 0.09
CA GLY A 155 9.29 1.25 -0.20
C GLY A 155 8.52 1.08 -1.51
N SER A 156 8.16 2.18 -2.11
CA SER A 156 7.43 2.19 -3.38
C SER A 156 8.37 2.48 -4.54
#